data_53c49d077e41912296297703bb3e0f24
#
_entry.id   53c49d077e41912296297703bb3e0f24
#
_cell.length_a   1.000
_cell.length_b   1.000
_cell.length_c   1.000
_cell.angle_alpha   90.00
_cell.angle_beta   90.00
_cell.angle_gamma   90.00
#
_symmetry.space_group_name_H-M   'P 1'
#
loop_
_entity.id
_entity.type
_entity.pdbx_description
1 polymer ?
#
loop_
_entity_poly.entity_id
_entity_poly.type
_entity_poly.pdbx_seq_one_letter_code
_entity_poly.pdbx_strand_id
1 'polypeptide(L)'
;MEEEKSCHPIPPLHNANSDVARSLRDIPPAHYTLKIESFSELAQLLLDAEVQNYESDIFEAGGYKWKLCLHPNGDKERNGEGHISLYLVIAETSELPLGWEVNVNFKLFVYDQIQDKYMTIQDANGKVRRFHRMKTKWGFAQLLPLGTFNDAANGYLIHDTCVFGAEVLVINYNGRGECVTVLKGLDNTYTWKIDNFSSLDGKTHYSKVFTIGNRKWKLQLHPKGDSRAKDKCLSVFLSLDDWVTFPFDRKTYAKYKLLIRNQYHGQHVEITGTKCFFAPTFGWGRSSVLSLTDLHDASKGFLVKDTLIVEAEVSVLSTLKNFSRVNIA
;
A
#
# COMPACT_ATOMS: atom_id res chain seq x y z
N MET A 1 13.34 20.81 42.99
CA MET A 1 12.97 19.40 43.33
C MET A 1 11.95 19.02 42.27
N GLU A 2 12.45 18.49 41.16
CA GLU A 2 11.62 17.98 40.07
C GLU A 2 11.49 16.48 40.29
N GLU A 3 10.23 16.02 40.39
CA GLU A 3 9.91 14.61 40.54
C GLU A 3 10.10 13.91 39.18
N GLU A 4 11.10 13.04 39.12
CA GLU A 4 11.28 12.07 38.04
C GLU A 4 10.09 11.10 38.03
N LYS A 5 9.22 11.19 36.99
CA LYS A 5 8.22 10.17 36.69
C LYS A 5 8.92 8.92 36.17
N SER A 6 9.04 7.96 37.07
CA SER A 6 9.46 6.59 36.77
C SER A 6 8.54 5.97 35.72
N CYS A 7 9.05 5.76 34.50
CA CYS A 7 8.46 4.91 33.50
C CYS A 7 8.57 3.44 33.96
N HIS A 8 7.47 2.86 34.40
CA HIS A 8 7.42 1.41 34.62
C HIS A 8 7.42 0.70 33.26
N PRO A 9 8.25 -0.30 33.05
CA PRO A 9 8.20 -1.11 31.83
C PRO A 9 6.91 -1.94 31.84
N ILE A 10 6.16 -1.85 30.71
CA ILE A 10 5.00 -2.69 30.45
C ILE A 10 5.52 -4.14 30.42
N PRO A 11 4.96 -5.06 31.27
CA PRO A 11 5.36 -6.45 31.24
C PRO A 11 5.01 -7.07 29.87
N PRO A 12 5.85 -7.94 29.32
CA PRO A 12 5.59 -8.57 28.05
C PRO A 12 4.39 -9.51 28.20
N LEU A 13 3.34 -9.25 27.41
CA LEU A 13 2.20 -10.14 27.20
C LEU A 13 2.65 -11.34 26.35
N HIS A 14 3.45 -12.23 26.93
CA HIS A 14 3.78 -13.51 26.33
C HIS A 14 3.65 -14.60 27.39
N ASN A 15 2.46 -15.22 27.41
CA ASN A 15 2.41 -16.63 27.75
C ASN A 15 2.85 -17.43 26.53
N ALA A 16 4.02 -18.04 26.66
CA ALA A 16 4.70 -18.79 25.62
C ALA A 16 3.91 -20.05 25.23
N ASN A 17 4.02 -20.38 23.92
CA ASN A 17 3.90 -21.69 23.31
C ASN A 17 2.50 -22.26 23.06
N SER A 18 1.72 -21.63 22.18
CA SER A 18 1.09 -22.43 21.14
C SER A 18 1.29 -21.69 19.80
N ASP A 19 1.98 -22.32 18.85
CA ASP A 19 2.09 -21.85 17.47
C ASP A 19 0.71 -21.80 16.77
N VAL A 20 -0.36 -22.16 17.47
CA VAL A 20 -1.72 -22.31 16.98
C VAL A 20 -2.69 -21.47 17.81
N ALA A 21 -3.40 -20.57 17.14
CA ALA A 21 -4.49 -19.79 17.71
C ALA A 21 -5.84 -20.49 17.45
N ARG A 22 -6.72 -20.48 18.46
CA ARG A 22 -8.09 -20.99 18.38
C ARG A 22 -9.08 -19.90 18.78
N SER A 23 -10.18 -19.79 18.04
CA SER A 23 -11.28 -18.85 18.34
C SER A 23 -12.60 -19.40 17.84
N LEU A 24 -13.71 -18.87 18.32
CA LEU A 24 -15.06 -19.22 17.83
C LEU A 24 -15.61 -18.06 16.99
N ARG A 25 -16.37 -18.38 15.95
CA ARG A 25 -17.10 -17.41 15.14
C ARG A 25 -18.44 -17.97 14.64
N ASP A 26 -19.38 -17.10 14.34
CA ASP A 26 -20.73 -17.46 13.88
C ASP A 26 -20.80 -17.66 12.35
N ILE A 27 -19.85 -17.08 11.59
CA ILE A 27 -19.85 -17.09 10.12
C ILE A 27 -19.17 -18.36 9.59
N PRO A 28 -19.78 -19.07 8.61
CA PRO A 28 -19.20 -20.25 7.99
C PRO A 28 -17.91 -19.95 7.22
N PRO A 29 -17.09 -20.98 6.91
CA PRO A 29 -15.90 -20.83 6.06
C PRO A 29 -16.24 -20.29 4.68
N ALA A 30 -15.48 -19.30 4.20
CA ALA A 30 -15.78 -18.60 2.96
C ALA A 30 -15.45 -19.40 1.69
N HIS A 31 -14.55 -20.40 1.75
CA HIS A 31 -14.07 -21.05 0.53
C HIS A 31 -14.49 -22.50 0.40
N TYR A 32 -14.49 -23.28 1.50
CA TYR A 32 -14.83 -24.70 1.41
C TYR A 32 -15.42 -25.23 2.71
N THR A 33 -16.43 -26.09 2.57
CA THR A 33 -17.05 -26.84 3.67
C THR A 33 -17.14 -28.30 3.27
N LEU A 34 -16.60 -29.19 4.14
CA LEU A 34 -16.65 -30.63 4.02
C LEU A 34 -17.56 -31.18 5.13
N LYS A 35 -18.76 -31.64 4.75
CA LYS A 35 -19.67 -32.37 5.65
C LYS A 35 -19.47 -33.85 5.48
N ILE A 36 -19.35 -34.61 6.58
CA ILE A 36 -19.26 -36.07 6.62
C ILE A 36 -20.41 -36.57 7.47
N GLU A 37 -21.30 -37.37 6.90
CA GLU A 37 -22.52 -37.87 7.55
C GLU A 37 -22.36 -39.26 8.22
N SER A 38 -21.25 -39.95 7.91
CA SER A 38 -20.90 -41.26 8.48
C SER A 38 -19.41 -41.29 8.80
N PHE A 39 -19.01 -40.50 9.80
CA PHE A 39 -17.59 -40.30 10.12
C PHE A 39 -16.91 -41.59 10.57
N SER A 40 -17.57 -42.39 11.41
CA SER A 40 -17.05 -43.68 11.90
C SER A 40 -16.84 -44.70 10.79
N GLU A 41 -17.80 -44.78 9.86
CA GLU A 41 -17.71 -45.63 8.66
C GLU A 41 -16.55 -45.18 7.75
N LEU A 42 -16.42 -43.89 7.54
CA LEU A 42 -15.28 -43.35 6.76
C LEU A 42 -13.93 -43.68 7.42
N ALA A 43 -13.84 -43.51 8.74
CA ALA A 43 -12.62 -43.82 9.49
C ALA A 43 -12.27 -45.32 9.41
N GLN A 44 -13.28 -46.19 9.48
CA GLN A 44 -13.09 -47.64 9.37
C GLN A 44 -12.69 -48.05 7.95
N LEU A 45 -13.38 -47.51 6.94
CA LEU A 45 -13.08 -47.75 5.53
C LEU A 45 -11.63 -47.36 5.16
N LEU A 46 -11.11 -46.26 5.68
CA LEU A 46 -9.73 -45.87 5.50
C LEU A 46 -8.75 -46.86 6.17
N LEU A 47 -9.08 -47.35 7.34
CA LEU A 47 -8.27 -48.36 8.03
C LEU A 47 -8.24 -49.69 7.24
N ASP A 48 -9.38 -50.15 6.75
CA ASP A 48 -9.50 -51.39 5.98
C ASP A 48 -8.78 -51.31 4.63
N ALA A 49 -8.73 -50.11 4.04
CA ALA A 49 -8.01 -49.82 2.81
C ALA A 49 -6.50 -49.57 3.03
N GLU A 50 -6.02 -49.61 4.27
CA GLU A 50 -4.65 -49.22 4.65
C GLU A 50 -4.27 -47.79 4.25
N VAL A 51 -5.26 -46.87 4.13
CA VAL A 51 -5.10 -45.48 3.80
C VAL A 51 -5.24 -44.63 5.07
N GLN A 52 -4.32 -43.73 5.28
CA GLN A 52 -4.31 -42.95 6.52
C GLN A 52 -5.17 -41.69 6.47
N ASN A 53 -5.60 -41.23 5.29
CA ASN A 53 -6.29 -39.98 5.15
C ASN A 53 -7.37 -40.01 4.05
N TYR A 54 -8.32 -39.09 4.18
CA TYR A 54 -9.30 -38.74 3.16
C TYR A 54 -8.92 -37.42 2.51
N GLU A 55 -8.91 -37.33 1.20
CA GLU A 55 -8.76 -36.09 0.46
C GLU A 55 -10.12 -35.62 -0.08
N SER A 56 -10.45 -34.37 0.17
CA SER A 56 -11.69 -33.77 -0.35
C SER A 56 -11.62 -33.51 -1.86
N ASP A 57 -12.77 -33.14 -2.44
CA ASP A 57 -12.79 -32.54 -3.76
C ASP A 57 -12.00 -31.24 -3.82
N ILE A 58 -11.65 -30.84 -5.06
CA ILE A 58 -10.90 -29.61 -5.33
C ILE A 58 -11.83 -28.42 -5.16
N PHE A 59 -11.33 -27.37 -4.51
CA PHE A 59 -11.95 -26.05 -4.48
C PHE A 59 -10.96 -24.97 -4.90
N GLU A 60 -11.46 -23.81 -5.30
CA GLU A 60 -10.66 -22.69 -5.77
C GLU A 60 -10.63 -21.55 -4.76
N ALA A 61 -9.43 -21.02 -4.51
CA ALA A 61 -9.24 -19.80 -3.73
C ALA A 61 -7.96 -19.08 -4.13
N GLY A 62 -8.02 -17.76 -4.29
CA GLY A 62 -6.88 -16.92 -4.63
C GLY A 62 -6.18 -17.26 -5.95
N GLY A 63 -6.91 -17.84 -6.91
CA GLY A 63 -6.39 -18.24 -8.22
C GLY A 63 -5.63 -19.57 -8.22
N TYR A 64 -5.75 -20.36 -7.14
CA TYR A 64 -5.14 -21.68 -7.01
C TYR A 64 -6.19 -22.71 -6.62
N LYS A 65 -5.88 -23.99 -6.89
CA LYS A 65 -6.69 -25.16 -6.58
C LYS A 65 -6.21 -25.80 -5.29
N TRP A 66 -7.14 -26.18 -4.43
CA TRP A 66 -6.87 -26.67 -3.08
C TRP A 66 -7.71 -27.90 -2.76
N LYS A 67 -7.24 -28.70 -1.80
CA LYS A 67 -7.96 -29.81 -1.17
C LYS A 67 -7.79 -29.74 0.33
N LEU A 68 -8.73 -30.34 1.06
CA LEU A 68 -8.54 -30.75 2.45
C LEU A 68 -8.04 -32.19 2.52
N CYS A 69 -7.07 -32.45 3.39
CA CYS A 69 -6.56 -33.78 3.69
C CYS A 69 -6.83 -34.04 5.18
N LEU A 70 -7.80 -34.91 5.46
CA LEU A 70 -8.27 -35.27 6.82
C LEU A 70 -7.69 -36.62 7.23
N HIS A 71 -7.10 -36.69 8.41
CA HIS A 71 -6.71 -37.93 9.07
C HIS A 71 -7.64 -38.15 10.27
N PRO A 72 -8.68 -39.00 10.16
CA PRO A 72 -9.65 -39.23 11.24
C PRO A 72 -9.04 -39.78 12.51
N ASN A 73 -7.99 -40.58 12.39
CA ASN A 73 -7.27 -41.23 13.49
C ASN A 73 -5.90 -40.61 13.80
N GLY A 74 -5.68 -39.40 13.26
CA GLY A 74 -4.43 -38.64 13.41
C GLY A 74 -3.33 -39.03 12.43
N ASP A 75 -2.51 -38.03 12.09
CA ASP A 75 -1.30 -38.21 11.29
C ASP A 75 -0.14 -38.66 12.20
N LYS A 76 0.09 -39.97 12.26
CA LYS A 76 1.12 -40.56 13.10
C LYS A 76 2.53 -40.13 12.77
N GLU A 77 2.79 -39.83 11.48
CA GLU A 77 4.11 -39.40 11.03
C GLU A 77 4.46 -37.99 11.54
N ARG A 78 3.44 -37.23 11.95
CA ARG A 78 3.58 -35.84 12.41
C ARG A 78 3.09 -35.62 13.84
N ASN A 79 3.17 -36.64 14.67
CA ASN A 79 2.75 -36.62 16.08
C ASN A 79 1.26 -36.24 16.25
N GLY A 80 0.40 -36.68 15.34
CA GLY A 80 -1.04 -36.46 15.39
C GLY A 80 -1.82 -37.55 16.07
N GLU A 81 -1.17 -38.58 16.65
CA GLU A 81 -1.82 -39.65 17.32
C GLU A 81 -2.77 -39.16 18.45
N GLY A 82 -3.96 -39.74 18.53
CA GLY A 82 -4.98 -39.30 19.50
C GLY A 82 -5.68 -38.00 19.16
N HIS A 83 -5.49 -37.46 17.95
CA HIS A 83 -6.11 -36.21 17.47
C HIS A 83 -6.75 -36.40 16.08
N ILE A 84 -7.69 -35.54 15.74
CA ILE A 84 -8.02 -35.25 14.36
C ILE A 84 -6.87 -34.42 13.78
N SER A 85 -6.36 -34.81 12.60
CA SER A 85 -5.39 -34.00 11.86
C SER A 85 -6.03 -33.50 10.56
N LEU A 86 -5.85 -32.22 10.25
CA LEU A 86 -6.40 -31.61 9.05
C LEU A 86 -5.36 -30.70 8.38
N TYR A 87 -5.26 -30.84 7.07
CA TYR A 87 -4.30 -30.10 6.26
C TYR A 87 -4.95 -29.48 5.03
N LEU A 88 -4.44 -28.32 4.64
CA LEU A 88 -4.64 -27.70 3.34
C LEU A 88 -3.57 -28.22 2.38
N VAL A 89 -3.97 -28.66 1.21
CA VAL A 89 -3.09 -29.17 0.15
C VAL A 89 -3.31 -28.33 -1.11
N ILE A 90 -2.22 -27.87 -1.72
CA ILE A 90 -2.32 -27.26 -3.06
C ILE A 90 -2.43 -28.37 -4.10
N ALA A 91 -3.45 -28.29 -4.96
CA ALA A 91 -3.78 -29.28 -5.96
C ALA A 91 -3.26 -28.86 -7.36
N GLU A 92 -3.22 -29.82 -8.31
CA GLU A 92 -2.89 -29.59 -9.71
C GLU A 92 -1.56 -28.83 -9.92
N THR A 93 -0.57 -29.12 -9.09
CA THR A 93 0.72 -28.41 -9.11
C THR A 93 1.55 -28.64 -10.37
N SER A 94 1.20 -29.63 -11.21
CA SER A 94 1.81 -29.86 -12.53
C SER A 94 1.50 -28.74 -13.53
N GLU A 95 0.42 -28.01 -13.33
CA GLU A 95 0.01 -26.86 -14.15
C GLU A 95 0.73 -25.56 -13.77
N LEU A 96 1.41 -25.54 -12.61
CA LEU A 96 2.10 -24.37 -12.12
C LEU A 96 3.48 -24.23 -12.77
N PRO A 97 3.96 -23.00 -13.03
CA PRO A 97 5.24 -22.75 -13.67
C PRO A 97 6.41 -23.28 -12.84
N LEU A 98 7.49 -23.65 -13.51
CA LEU A 98 8.69 -24.15 -12.83
C LEU A 98 9.20 -23.12 -11.81
N GLY A 99 9.47 -23.59 -10.59
CA GLY A 99 9.93 -22.73 -9.50
C GLY A 99 8.81 -21.99 -8.77
N TRP A 100 7.54 -22.38 -8.98
CA TRP A 100 6.41 -21.75 -8.31
C TRP A 100 6.53 -21.75 -6.78
N GLU A 101 6.10 -20.66 -6.19
CA GLU A 101 5.93 -20.50 -4.74
C GLU A 101 4.62 -19.73 -4.47
N VAL A 102 3.83 -20.21 -3.52
CA VAL A 102 2.58 -19.59 -3.10
C VAL A 102 2.62 -19.34 -1.60
N ASN A 103 2.50 -18.07 -1.22
CA ASN A 103 2.49 -17.66 0.16
C ASN A 103 1.05 -17.49 0.64
N VAL A 104 0.70 -18.17 1.72
CA VAL A 104 -0.68 -18.33 2.15
C VAL A 104 -0.81 -18.11 3.63
N ASN A 105 -1.82 -17.35 4.02
CA ASN A 105 -2.43 -17.38 5.35
C ASN A 105 -3.74 -18.15 5.21
N PHE A 106 -3.95 -19.20 6.04
CA PHE A 106 -5.15 -20.01 5.97
C PHE A 106 -5.71 -20.29 7.36
N LYS A 107 -7.00 -20.62 7.37
CA LYS A 107 -7.72 -21.05 8.56
C LYS A 107 -8.41 -22.36 8.25
N LEU A 108 -8.38 -23.28 9.23
CA LEU A 108 -9.18 -24.48 9.20
C LEU A 108 -10.27 -24.39 10.26
N PHE A 109 -11.39 -25.08 10.02
CA PHE A 109 -12.57 -24.96 10.84
C PHE A 109 -13.13 -26.33 11.21
N VAL A 110 -13.71 -26.40 12.41
CA VAL A 110 -14.56 -27.49 12.86
C VAL A 110 -15.86 -26.87 13.38
N TYR A 111 -16.99 -27.36 12.91
CA TYR A 111 -18.30 -26.84 13.30
C TYR A 111 -18.80 -27.48 14.61
N ASP A 112 -19.16 -26.66 15.55
CA ASP A 112 -19.88 -27.04 16.76
C ASP A 112 -21.38 -26.91 16.47
N GLN A 113 -22.05 -28.05 16.32
CA GLN A 113 -23.45 -28.17 15.96
C GLN A 113 -24.40 -27.80 17.10
N ILE A 114 -23.91 -27.78 18.36
CA ILE A 114 -24.72 -27.41 19.53
C ILE A 114 -24.75 -25.88 19.68
N GLN A 115 -23.59 -25.23 19.57
CA GLN A 115 -23.48 -23.78 19.73
C GLN A 115 -23.77 -23.02 18.45
N ASP A 116 -23.89 -23.69 17.30
CA ASP A 116 -23.98 -23.08 15.95
C ASP A 116 -22.80 -22.16 15.66
N LYS A 117 -21.58 -22.67 15.96
CA LYS A 117 -20.33 -21.89 15.80
C LYS A 117 -19.24 -22.69 15.14
N TYR A 118 -18.35 -21.99 14.47
CA TYR A 118 -17.17 -22.57 13.87
C TYR A 118 -15.94 -22.33 14.76
N MET A 119 -15.37 -23.38 15.29
CA MET A 119 -14.04 -23.31 15.90
C MET A 119 -13.03 -23.08 14.80
N THR A 120 -12.37 -21.93 14.84
CA THR A 120 -11.34 -21.49 13.90
C THR A 120 -9.97 -21.86 14.44
N ILE A 121 -9.18 -22.55 13.64
CA ILE A 121 -7.81 -22.95 13.96
C ILE A 121 -6.87 -22.34 12.91
N GLN A 122 -5.89 -21.59 13.35
CA GLN A 122 -4.92 -20.92 12.49
C GLN A 122 -3.55 -20.83 13.15
N ASP A 123 -2.52 -20.52 12.38
CA ASP A 123 -1.23 -20.17 12.95
C ASP A 123 -1.34 -18.93 13.84
N ALA A 124 -0.68 -18.94 14.99
CA ALA A 124 -0.57 -17.79 15.84
C ALA A 124 0.20 -16.67 15.13
N ASN A 125 -0.12 -15.42 15.47
CA ASN A 125 0.53 -14.22 14.93
C ASN A 125 0.45 -14.05 13.39
N GLY A 126 -0.54 -14.68 12.74
CA GLY A 126 -0.73 -14.54 11.30
C GLY A 126 0.42 -15.07 10.44
N LYS A 127 1.11 -16.11 10.92
CA LYS A 127 2.23 -16.72 10.20
C LYS A 127 1.84 -17.14 8.80
N VAL A 128 2.61 -16.69 7.81
CA VAL A 128 2.43 -17.03 6.40
C VAL A 128 3.11 -18.37 6.12
N ARG A 129 2.39 -19.29 5.49
CA ARG A 129 2.91 -20.58 5.04
C ARG A 129 3.28 -20.53 3.57
N ARG A 130 4.49 -20.94 3.25
CA ARG A 130 4.99 -21.02 1.88
C ARG A 130 4.76 -22.42 1.33
N PHE A 131 3.96 -22.51 0.24
CA PHE A 131 3.78 -23.71 -0.55
C PHE A 131 4.74 -23.66 -1.74
N HIS A 132 5.36 -24.77 -2.07
CA HIS A 132 6.26 -24.92 -3.19
C HIS A 132 6.39 -26.41 -3.55
N ARG A 133 7.07 -26.73 -4.64
CA ARG A 133 7.17 -28.11 -5.16
C ARG A 133 7.52 -29.15 -4.11
N MET A 134 8.38 -28.85 -3.15
CA MET A 134 8.82 -29.78 -2.09
C MET A 134 7.94 -29.72 -0.83
N LYS A 135 6.99 -28.80 -0.76
CA LYS A 135 6.11 -28.61 0.38
C LYS A 135 4.72 -28.16 -0.07
N THR A 136 3.89 -29.12 -0.41
CA THR A 136 2.54 -28.91 -0.95
C THR A 136 1.43 -29.01 0.08
N LYS A 137 1.76 -29.35 1.34
CA LYS A 137 0.80 -29.60 2.42
C LYS A 137 1.20 -28.85 3.69
N TRP A 138 0.28 -28.07 4.26
CA TRP A 138 0.38 -27.41 5.55
C TRP A 138 -0.92 -27.55 6.32
N GLY A 139 -0.85 -27.67 7.64
CA GLY A 139 -2.02 -27.81 8.53
C GLY A 139 -1.62 -28.14 9.94
N PHE A 140 -2.53 -28.79 10.66
CA PHE A 140 -2.38 -29.07 12.08
C PHE A 140 -2.55 -30.57 12.34
N ALA A 141 -1.46 -31.23 12.74
CA ALA A 141 -1.47 -32.64 13.10
C ALA A 141 -2.31 -32.89 14.38
N GLN A 142 -2.28 -31.93 15.29
CA GLN A 142 -3.07 -31.93 16.52
C GLN A 142 -4.16 -30.87 16.45
N LEU A 143 -5.07 -31.00 15.47
CA LEU A 143 -6.16 -30.03 15.27
C LEU A 143 -7.10 -30.03 16.48
N LEU A 144 -7.60 -31.21 16.87
CA LEU A 144 -8.53 -31.41 17.99
C LEU A 144 -8.30 -32.80 18.58
N PRO A 145 -8.20 -32.96 19.93
CA PRO A 145 -8.11 -34.30 20.58
C PRO A 145 -9.31 -35.17 20.23
N LEU A 146 -9.09 -36.43 19.90
CA LEU A 146 -10.18 -37.38 19.58
C LEU A 146 -11.19 -37.53 20.73
N GLY A 147 -10.74 -37.52 21.98
CA GLY A 147 -11.66 -37.53 23.13
C GLY A 147 -12.60 -36.30 23.13
N THR A 148 -12.10 -35.13 22.77
CA THR A 148 -12.93 -33.93 22.68
C THR A 148 -13.84 -33.96 21.43
N PHE A 149 -13.33 -34.46 20.31
CA PHE A 149 -14.09 -34.54 19.05
C PHE A 149 -15.24 -35.52 19.13
N ASN A 150 -15.02 -36.72 19.73
CA ASN A 150 -16.00 -37.80 19.83
C ASN A 150 -17.02 -37.59 20.96
N ASP A 151 -16.75 -36.70 21.91
CA ASP A 151 -17.71 -36.38 22.98
C ASP A 151 -18.84 -35.52 22.42
N ALA A 152 -20.04 -36.09 22.31
CA ALA A 152 -21.22 -35.43 21.79
C ALA A 152 -21.56 -34.11 22.54
N ALA A 153 -21.17 -33.98 23.82
CA ALA A 153 -21.38 -32.75 24.58
C ALA A 153 -20.61 -31.53 24.01
N ASN A 154 -19.56 -31.74 23.22
CA ASN A 154 -18.76 -30.71 22.59
C ASN A 154 -19.29 -30.27 21.21
N GLY A 155 -20.30 -30.96 20.65
CA GLY A 155 -20.98 -30.55 19.43
C GLY A 155 -20.24 -30.82 18.11
N TYR A 156 -19.01 -31.35 18.13
CA TYR A 156 -18.22 -31.55 16.90
C TYR A 156 -18.62 -32.76 16.08
N LEU A 157 -19.04 -33.83 16.77
CA LEU A 157 -19.54 -35.07 16.18
C LEU A 157 -20.91 -35.40 16.79
N ILE A 158 -21.99 -35.15 16.01
CA ILE A 158 -23.38 -35.42 16.44
C ILE A 158 -24.02 -36.39 15.45
N HIS A 159 -24.60 -37.48 15.94
CA HIS A 159 -25.18 -38.53 15.11
C HIS A 159 -24.23 -38.97 13.98
N ASP A 160 -22.97 -39.16 14.31
CA ASP A 160 -21.91 -39.55 13.37
C ASP A 160 -21.66 -38.56 12.26
N THR A 161 -22.18 -37.34 12.40
CA THR A 161 -22.02 -36.24 11.44
C THR A 161 -21.09 -35.16 11.99
N CYS A 162 -20.14 -34.73 11.15
CA CYS A 162 -19.23 -33.60 11.44
C CYS A 162 -19.02 -32.72 10.23
N VAL A 163 -18.54 -31.49 10.47
CA VAL A 163 -18.27 -30.51 9.40
C VAL A 163 -16.93 -29.86 9.63
N PHE A 164 -16.09 -29.91 8.61
CA PHE A 164 -14.81 -29.21 8.52
C PHE A 164 -14.89 -28.10 7.49
N GLY A 165 -13.93 -27.17 7.51
CA GLY A 165 -13.87 -26.13 6.50
C GLY A 165 -12.52 -25.48 6.36
N ALA A 166 -12.38 -24.65 5.32
CA ALA A 166 -11.16 -23.92 5.03
C ALA A 166 -11.43 -22.52 4.50
N GLU A 167 -10.57 -21.59 4.91
CA GLU A 167 -10.38 -20.30 4.28
C GLU A 167 -8.93 -20.14 3.87
N VAL A 168 -8.68 -19.63 2.67
CA VAL A 168 -7.35 -19.51 2.07
C VAL A 168 -7.15 -18.09 1.61
N LEU A 169 -6.20 -17.37 2.19
CA LEU A 169 -5.78 -16.06 1.76
C LEU A 169 -4.40 -16.16 1.11
N VAL A 170 -4.37 -16.09 -0.22
CA VAL A 170 -3.11 -16.03 -0.96
C VAL A 170 -2.52 -14.63 -0.85
N ILE A 171 -1.26 -14.56 -0.43
CA ILE A 171 -0.52 -13.30 -0.27
C ILE A 171 0.33 -13.07 -1.50
N ASN A 172 -0.14 -12.19 -2.36
CA ASN A 172 0.60 -11.76 -3.53
C ASN A 172 1.55 -10.62 -3.15
N TYR A 173 2.84 -10.83 -3.26
CA TYR A 173 3.87 -9.80 -3.03
C TYR A 173 4.04 -8.84 -4.24
N ASN A 174 2.98 -8.59 -4.98
CA ASN A 174 2.95 -7.63 -6.10
C ASN A 174 2.81 -6.18 -5.62
N GLY A 175 3.14 -5.91 -4.35
CA GLY A 175 3.04 -4.59 -3.75
C GLY A 175 3.91 -3.57 -4.47
N ARG A 176 3.30 -2.43 -4.84
CA ARG A 176 4.06 -1.25 -5.26
C ARG A 176 4.62 -0.57 -4.02
N GLY A 177 5.87 -0.18 -4.07
CA GLY A 177 6.49 0.65 -3.06
C GLY A 177 6.70 2.07 -3.58
N GLU A 178 6.70 3.04 -2.68
CA GLU A 178 7.03 4.43 -2.99
C GLU A 178 8.29 4.83 -2.21
N CYS A 179 9.25 5.45 -2.90
CA CYS A 179 10.40 6.10 -2.27
C CYS A 179 10.26 7.60 -2.42
N VAL A 180 10.20 8.30 -1.30
CA VAL A 180 10.16 9.76 -1.25
C VAL A 180 11.54 10.26 -0.85
N THR A 181 12.18 11.03 -1.72
CA THR A 181 13.43 11.72 -1.41
C THR A 181 13.16 13.20 -1.29
N VAL A 182 13.63 13.83 -0.21
CA VAL A 182 13.50 15.27 0.02
C VAL A 182 14.88 15.91 -0.04
N LEU A 183 15.07 16.80 -1.01
CA LEU A 183 16.27 17.61 -1.16
C LEU A 183 16.03 18.98 -0.51
N LYS A 184 16.94 19.42 0.33
CA LYS A 184 16.93 20.72 1.03
C LYS A 184 18.20 21.49 0.66
N GLY A 185 18.18 22.81 0.89
CA GLY A 185 19.34 23.66 0.63
C GLY A 185 19.66 23.77 -0.85
N LEU A 186 18.64 23.83 -1.69
CA LEU A 186 18.78 24.08 -3.12
C LEU A 186 18.96 25.60 -3.31
N ASP A 187 20.20 26.07 -3.29
CA ASP A 187 20.54 27.50 -3.40
C ASP A 187 20.61 27.94 -4.86
N ASN A 188 19.58 27.65 -5.64
CA ASN A 188 19.52 28.03 -7.03
C ASN A 188 18.35 29.01 -7.27
N THR A 189 18.71 30.26 -7.50
CA THR A 189 17.79 31.29 -7.95
C THR A 189 17.92 31.46 -9.47
N TYR A 190 16.79 31.40 -10.18
CA TYR A 190 16.73 31.73 -11.59
C TYR A 190 16.19 33.13 -11.78
N THR A 191 16.90 33.96 -12.51
CA THR A 191 16.49 35.33 -12.84
C THR A 191 16.07 35.41 -14.30
N TRP A 192 14.84 35.84 -14.53
CA TRP A 192 14.31 36.16 -15.85
C TRP A 192 14.20 37.66 -16.04
N LYS A 193 15.07 38.18 -16.89
CA LYS A 193 15.05 39.58 -17.32
C LYS A 193 14.21 39.68 -18.59
N ILE A 194 13.19 40.54 -18.60
CA ILE A 194 12.25 40.73 -19.69
C ILE A 194 12.38 42.16 -20.20
N ASP A 195 13.13 42.32 -21.25
CA ASP A 195 13.32 43.63 -21.92
C ASP A 195 12.16 43.87 -22.89
N ASN A 196 11.87 45.14 -23.18
CA ASN A 196 10.76 45.59 -24.04
C ASN A 196 9.40 45.04 -23.57
N PHE A 197 9.17 45.05 -22.26
CA PHE A 197 7.97 44.50 -21.62
C PHE A 197 6.68 45.07 -22.20
N SER A 198 6.66 46.37 -22.52
CA SER A 198 5.49 47.07 -23.10
C SER A 198 5.10 46.55 -24.48
N SER A 199 6.00 45.86 -25.18
CA SER A 199 5.74 45.27 -26.50
C SER A 199 5.06 43.88 -26.39
N LEU A 200 4.98 43.30 -25.20
CA LEU A 200 4.38 41.99 -25.02
C LEU A 200 2.87 42.05 -25.26
N ASP A 201 2.38 41.10 -26.04
CA ASP A 201 0.94 40.94 -26.23
C ASP A 201 0.26 40.39 -24.96
N GLY A 202 -1.07 40.32 -24.91
CA GLY A 202 -1.82 39.82 -23.79
C GLY A 202 -1.79 38.29 -23.61
N LYS A 203 -0.96 37.58 -24.41
CA LYS A 203 -0.82 36.10 -24.31
C LYS A 203 0.10 35.71 -23.18
N THR A 204 0.19 34.40 -22.96
CA THR A 204 1.12 33.79 -22.02
C THR A 204 2.55 33.79 -22.60
N HIS A 205 3.48 34.30 -21.82
CA HIS A 205 4.91 34.28 -22.14
C HIS A 205 5.65 33.34 -21.18
N TYR A 206 6.70 32.68 -21.66
CA TYR A 206 7.49 31.73 -20.90
C TYR A 206 8.96 32.13 -20.87
N SER A 207 9.61 31.89 -19.73
CA SER A 207 11.06 32.00 -19.64
C SER A 207 11.75 30.88 -20.41
N LYS A 208 13.07 30.99 -20.56
CA LYS A 208 13.89 29.81 -20.87
C LYS A 208 13.71 28.76 -19.76
N VAL A 209 13.87 27.49 -20.15
CA VAL A 209 13.87 26.38 -19.21
C VAL A 209 15.12 26.43 -18.34
N PHE A 210 14.96 26.25 -17.04
CA PHE A 210 16.06 26.20 -16.08
C PHE A 210 15.96 24.94 -15.22
N THR A 211 17.07 24.51 -14.58
CA THR A 211 17.13 23.28 -13.79
C THR A 211 17.40 23.61 -12.34
N ILE A 212 16.54 23.11 -11.44
CA ILE A 212 16.75 23.13 -9.99
C ILE A 212 16.40 21.73 -9.46
N GLY A 213 17.33 21.12 -8.70
CA GLY A 213 17.11 19.83 -8.04
C GLY A 213 16.77 18.69 -9.01
N ASN A 214 17.46 18.62 -10.15
CA ASN A 214 17.23 17.62 -11.23
C ASN A 214 15.85 17.71 -11.90
N ARG A 215 15.14 18.84 -11.74
CA ARG A 215 13.85 19.09 -12.39
C ARG A 215 13.98 20.30 -13.32
N LYS A 216 13.28 20.23 -14.44
CA LYS A 216 13.20 21.32 -15.41
C LYS A 216 12.00 22.20 -15.11
N TRP A 217 12.25 23.48 -14.97
CA TRP A 217 11.27 24.50 -14.63
C TRP A 217 11.23 25.58 -15.68
N LYS A 218 10.11 26.29 -15.75
CA LYS A 218 9.95 27.54 -16.46
C LYS A 218 9.04 28.50 -15.70
N LEU A 219 9.26 29.79 -15.86
CA LEU A 219 8.33 30.81 -15.42
C LEU A 219 7.30 31.06 -16.52
N GLN A 220 6.07 31.26 -16.12
CA GLN A 220 4.95 31.64 -16.95
C GLN A 220 4.46 32.98 -16.50
N LEU A 221 4.35 33.92 -17.44
CA LEU A 221 3.95 35.29 -17.23
C LEU A 221 2.72 35.59 -18.08
N HIS A 222 1.74 36.27 -17.47
CA HIS A 222 0.64 36.91 -18.19
C HIS A 222 0.74 38.43 -17.97
N PRO A 223 1.23 39.19 -18.94
CA PRO A 223 1.50 40.62 -18.77
C PRO A 223 0.26 41.42 -18.41
N LYS A 224 -0.92 41.02 -18.90
CA LYS A 224 -2.22 41.67 -18.65
C LYS A 224 -3.14 40.80 -17.77
N GLY A 225 -2.54 39.86 -16.99
CA GLY A 225 -3.28 38.95 -16.12
C GLY A 225 -3.80 37.69 -16.81
N ASP A 226 -3.97 36.62 -16.02
CA ASP A 226 -4.67 35.42 -16.48
C ASP A 226 -6.20 35.66 -16.51
N SER A 227 -6.99 34.64 -16.83
CA SER A 227 -8.45 34.71 -16.89
C SER A 227 -9.12 35.26 -15.62
N ARG A 228 -8.47 35.16 -14.46
CA ARG A 228 -8.98 35.61 -13.15
C ARG A 228 -8.63 37.05 -12.82
N ALA A 229 -7.57 37.57 -13.43
CA ALA A 229 -7.05 38.89 -13.12
C ALA A 229 -6.86 39.76 -14.39
N LYS A 230 -7.56 39.41 -15.47
CA LYS A 230 -7.44 40.04 -16.79
C LYS A 230 -7.57 41.56 -16.72
N ASP A 231 -6.62 42.25 -17.38
CA ASP A 231 -6.52 43.69 -17.47
C ASP A 231 -6.44 44.44 -16.12
N LYS A 232 -6.18 43.71 -15.00
CA LYS A 232 -6.06 44.30 -13.66
C LYS A 232 -4.69 44.12 -13.02
N CYS A 233 -4.13 42.93 -13.17
CA CYS A 233 -2.90 42.55 -12.46
C CYS A 233 -1.97 41.74 -13.39
N LEU A 234 -0.69 41.81 -13.11
CA LEU A 234 0.30 40.87 -13.59
C LEU A 234 0.06 39.51 -12.93
N SER A 235 0.13 38.41 -13.70
CA SER A 235 0.08 37.04 -13.17
C SER A 235 1.39 36.30 -13.42
N VAL A 236 1.91 35.59 -12.42
CA VAL A 236 3.17 34.85 -12.54
C VAL A 236 3.00 33.46 -11.91
N PHE A 237 3.51 32.47 -12.62
CA PHE A 237 3.48 31.07 -12.17
C PHE A 237 4.84 30.40 -12.39
N LEU A 238 5.18 29.46 -11.50
CA LEU A 238 6.24 28.50 -11.68
C LEU A 238 5.64 27.23 -12.27
N SER A 239 6.17 26.75 -13.37
CA SER A 239 5.70 25.54 -14.05
C SER A 239 6.80 24.51 -14.18
N LEU A 240 6.44 23.24 -14.04
CA LEU A 240 7.32 22.12 -14.33
C LEU A 240 7.34 21.90 -15.85
N ASP A 241 8.53 21.85 -16.46
CA ASP A 241 8.68 21.74 -17.92
C ASP A 241 8.89 20.30 -18.41
N ASP A 242 9.37 19.42 -17.56
CA ASP A 242 9.61 18.01 -17.90
C ASP A 242 8.37 17.11 -17.77
N TRP A 243 7.18 17.69 -17.72
CA TRP A 243 5.92 16.98 -17.59
C TRP A 243 5.63 15.98 -18.73
N VAL A 244 6.13 16.22 -19.95
CA VAL A 244 5.95 15.31 -21.10
C VAL A 244 6.69 13.99 -20.91
N THR A 245 7.84 14.02 -20.25
CA THR A 245 8.66 12.84 -19.94
C THR A 245 8.41 12.32 -18.54
N PHE A 246 7.55 12.99 -17.78
CA PHE A 246 7.25 12.67 -16.39
C PHE A 246 6.07 11.68 -16.34
N PRO A 247 6.23 10.47 -15.80
CA PRO A 247 5.14 9.53 -15.68
C PRO A 247 3.95 10.13 -14.94
N PHE A 248 2.75 9.87 -15.43
CA PHE A 248 1.49 10.44 -14.90
C PHE A 248 1.25 10.15 -13.42
N ASP A 249 1.89 9.13 -12.87
CA ASP A 249 1.77 8.68 -11.49
C ASP A 249 2.77 9.36 -10.54
N ARG A 250 3.65 10.22 -11.05
CA ARG A 250 4.66 10.89 -10.22
C ARG A 250 4.19 12.27 -9.76
N LYS A 251 4.51 12.53 -8.49
CA LYS A 251 4.25 13.81 -7.82
C LYS A 251 5.57 14.44 -7.38
N THR A 252 5.64 15.76 -7.47
CA THR A 252 6.77 16.54 -6.97
C THR A 252 6.25 17.62 -6.04
N TYR A 253 6.65 17.58 -4.78
CA TYR A 253 6.37 18.67 -3.83
C TYR A 253 7.53 19.65 -3.84
N ALA A 254 7.23 20.92 -4.05
CA ALA A 254 8.23 21.97 -4.02
C ALA A 254 7.83 23.14 -3.11
N LYS A 255 8.79 23.59 -2.30
CA LYS A 255 8.71 24.90 -1.63
C LYS A 255 9.42 25.90 -2.49
N TYR A 256 8.71 26.93 -2.92
CA TYR A 256 9.22 27.93 -3.86
C TYR A 256 8.91 29.35 -3.43
N LYS A 257 9.69 30.27 -3.93
CA LYS A 257 9.47 31.70 -3.85
C LYS A 257 9.58 32.30 -5.27
N LEU A 258 8.59 33.11 -5.65
CA LEU A 258 8.64 33.97 -6.83
C LEU A 258 8.77 35.41 -6.38
N LEU A 259 9.55 36.17 -7.06
CA LEU A 259 9.85 37.55 -6.70
C LEU A 259 9.77 38.45 -7.95
N ILE A 260 9.00 39.53 -7.86
CA ILE A 260 9.04 40.63 -8.79
C ILE A 260 9.96 41.68 -8.22
N ARG A 261 11.07 41.93 -8.89
CA ARG A 261 12.12 42.78 -8.37
C ARG A 261 11.72 44.26 -8.50
N ASN A 262 11.71 44.96 -7.36
CA ASN A 262 11.82 46.40 -7.38
C ASN A 262 13.28 46.76 -7.63
N GLN A 263 13.53 47.51 -8.74
CA GLN A 263 14.89 47.79 -9.22
C GLN A 263 15.49 49.05 -8.58
N TYR A 264 14.68 49.86 -7.86
CA TYR A 264 15.16 51.04 -7.15
C TYR A 264 15.38 50.81 -5.67
N HIS A 265 14.48 50.01 -5.04
CA HIS A 265 14.46 49.84 -3.60
C HIS A 265 14.33 48.31 -3.26
N GLY A 266 14.69 47.92 -2.06
CA GLY A 266 14.63 46.50 -1.65
C GLY A 266 13.22 45.96 -1.39
N GLN A 267 12.16 46.70 -1.68
CA GLN A 267 10.77 46.30 -1.44
C GLN A 267 10.25 45.53 -2.67
N HIS A 268 10.59 44.26 -2.72
CA HIS A 268 10.14 43.35 -3.78
C HIS A 268 8.74 42.83 -3.51
N VAL A 269 8.03 42.38 -4.55
CA VAL A 269 6.78 41.61 -4.36
C VAL A 269 7.13 40.15 -4.35
N GLU A 270 6.83 39.48 -3.24
CA GLU A 270 7.15 38.08 -3.03
C GLU A 270 5.90 37.20 -2.99
N ILE A 271 6.00 36.01 -3.57
CA ILE A 271 5.01 34.95 -3.51
C ILE A 271 5.72 33.71 -3.04
N THR A 272 5.31 33.16 -1.91
CA THR A 272 5.84 31.91 -1.39
C THR A 272 4.76 30.83 -1.42
N GLY A 273 5.17 29.59 -1.61
CA GLY A 273 4.25 28.47 -1.59
C GLY A 273 4.97 27.13 -1.40
N THR A 274 4.23 26.17 -0.82
CA THR A 274 4.58 24.76 -0.83
C THR A 274 3.46 24.03 -1.55
N LYS A 275 3.75 23.47 -2.71
CA LYS A 275 2.75 22.92 -3.61
C LYS A 275 3.19 21.60 -4.23
N CYS A 276 2.19 20.79 -4.59
CA CYS A 276 2.37 19.56 -5.35
C CYS A 276 2.21 19.85 -6.84
N PHE A 277 3.20 19.44 -7.64
CA PHE A 277 3.20 19.49 -9.09
C PHE A 277 2.98 18.07 -9.62
N PHE A 278 1.94 17.89 -10.42
CA PHE A 278 1.54 16.59 -11.00
C PHE A 278 0.66 16.84 -12.24
N ALA A 279 0.47 15.82 -13.06
CA ALA A 279 -0.48 15.88 -14.16
C ALA A 279 -1.94 15.91 -13.65
N PRO A 280 -2.82 16.82 -14.07
CA PRO A 280 -2.64 17.91 -15.04
C PRO A 280 -2.17 19.25 -14.44
N THR A 281 -1.86 19.32 -13.14
CA THR A 281 -1.52 20.58 -12.45
C THR A 281 0.01 20.79 -12.44
N PHE A 282 0.53 21.38 -13.50
CA PHE A 282 1.97 21.56 -13.68
C PHE A 282 2.50 22.90 -13.22
N GLY A 283 1.64 23.86 -12.90
CA GLY A 283 2.04 25.21 -12.54
C GLY A 283 1.34 25.74 -11.30
N TRP A 284 2.08 26.47 -10.47
CA TRP A 284 1.61 27.15 -9.28
C TRP A 284 2.18 28.56 -9.20
N GLY A 285 1.35 29.52 -8.80
CA GLY A 285 1.71 30.92 -8.68
C GLY A 285 0.55 31.76 -8.21
N ARG A 286 0.46 32.98 -8.67
CA ARG A 286 -0.62 33.90 -8.30
C ARG A 286 -1.13 34.67 -9.52
N SER A 287 -2.44 34.74 -9.65
CA SER A 287 -3.13 35.52 -10.70
C SER A 287 -3.02 37.01 -10.50
N SER A 288 -3.08 37.48 -9.25
CA SER A 288 -2.99 38.89 -8.91
C SER A 288 -1.71 39.16 -8.13
N VAL A 289 -0.57 39.31 -8.81
CA VAL A 289 0.74 39.52 -8.17
C VAL A 289 0.98 40.99 -7.91
N LEU A 290 0.80 41.83 -8.94
CA LEU A 290 1.03 43.24 -8.90
C LEU A 290 -0.02 43.92 -9.79
N SER A 291 -0.64 45.00 -9.30
CA SER A 291 -1.59 45.76 -10.13
C SER A 291 -0.88 46.33 -11.35
N LEU A 292 -1.54 46.41 -12.51
CA LEU A 292 -0.95 47.01 -13.69
C LEU A 292 -0.67 48.52 -13.48
N THR A 293 -1.47 49.16 -12.61
CA THR A 293 -1.23 50.56 -12.19
C THR A 293 0.11 50.68 -11.47
N ASP A 294 0.37 49.80 -10.48
CA ASP A 294 1.64 49.82 -9.74
C ASP A 294 2.83 49.38 -10.60
N LEU A 295 2.62 48.45 -11.52
CA LEU A 295 3.64 47.98 -12.43
C LEU A 295 4.15 49.11 -13.35
N HIS A 296 3.25 49.91 -13.88
CA HIS A 296 3.56 51.02 -14.80
C HIS A 296 3.88 52.33 -14.08
N ASP A 297 3.74 52.41 -12.77
CA ASP A 297 4.15 53.55 -11.97
C ASP A 297 5.69 53.61 -11.89
N ALA A 298 6.30 54.57 -12.61
CA ALA A 298 7.75 54.69 -12.65
C ALA A 298 8.40 54.95 -11.28
N SER A 299 7.65 55.50 -10.30
CA SER A 299 8.14 55.76 -8.96
C SER A 299 8.31 54.46 -8.14
N LYS A 300 7.60 53.38 -8.50
CA LYS A 300 7.62 52.11 -7.79
C LYS A 300 8.76 51.16 -8.23
N GLY A 301 9.44 51.43 -9.33
CA GLY A 301 10.65 50.76 -9.73
C GLY A 301 10.50 49.29 -10.16
N PHE A 302 9.30 48.79 -10.47
CA PHE A 302 9.11 47.43 -10.97
C PHE A 302 9.42 47.31 -12.47
N LEU A 303 9.06 48.33 -13.23
CA LEU A 303 9.37 48.43 -14.68
C LEU A 303 10.34 49.59 -14.93
N VAL A 304 11.61 49.31 -15.14
CA VAL A 304 12.68 50.30 -15.32
C VAL A 304 13.28 50.16 -16.72
N LYS A 305 13.30 51.25 -17.49
CA LYS A 305 13.73 51.23 -18.90
C LYS A 305 13.03 50.10 -19.69
N ASP A 306 11.74 49.95 -19.49
CA ASP A 306 10.90 48.90 -20.09
C ASP A 306 11.37 47.47 -19.83
N THR A 307 12.05 47.25 -18.70
CA THR A 307 12.55 45.94 -18.27
C THR A 307 11.88 45.52 -16.96
N LEU A 308 11.27 44.31 -16.96
CA LEU A 308 10.75 43.64 -15.80
C LEU A 308 11.71 42.51 -15.39
N ILE A 309 11.95 42.33 -14.08
CA ILE A 309 12.77 41.25 -13.56
C ILE A 309 11.93 40.36 -12.67
N VAL A 310 11.88 39.07 -13.01
CA VAL A 310 11.19 38.03 -12.26
C VAL A 310 12.18 36.97 -11.81
N GLU A 311 12.17 36.62 -10.53
CA GLU A 311 13.06 35.61 -10.01
C GLU A 311 12.26 34.42 -9.46
N ALA A 312 12.83 33.24 -9.55
CA ALA A 312 12.29 32.00 -8.97
C ALA A 312 13.36 31.29 -8.14
N GLU A 313 13.00 30.92 -6.93
CA GLU A 313 13.79 30.10 -6.02
C GLU A 313 13.01 28.84 -5.64
N VAL A 314 13.65 27.68 -5.64
CA VAL A 314 13.09 26.43 -5.12
C VAL A 314 13.99 25.93 -4.02
N SER A 315 13.54 26.00 -2.77
CA SER A 315 14.37 25.71 -1.58
C SER A 315 14.22 24.29 -1.04
N VAL A 316 13.09 23.64 -1.32
CA VAL A 316 12.83 22.25 -0.96
C VAL A 316 12.16 21.56 -2.13
N LEU A 317 12.65 20.39 -2.49
CA LEU A 317 12.11 19.59 -3.57
C LEU A 317 12.02 18.15 -3.13
N SER A 318 10.84 17.53 -3.26
CA SER A 318 10.69 16.09 -3.11
C SER A 318 10.50 15.43 -4.46
N THR A 319 11.02 14.25 -4.59
CA THR A 319 10.74 13.36 -5.73
C THR A 319 10.17 12.05 -5.23
N LEU A 320 9.10 11.59 -5.88
CA LEU A 320 8.54 10.26 -5.67
C LEU A 320 9.02 9.33 -6.77
N LYS A 321 9.48 8.16 -6.38
CA LYS A 321 9.79 7.05 -7.29
C LYS A 321 8.97 5.84 -6.85
N ASN A 322 8.20 5.26 -7.76
CA ASN A 322 7.58 3.98 -7.55
C ASN A 322 8.60 2.88 -7.83
N PHE A 323 8.62 1.84 -7.00
CA PHE A 323 9.43 0.65 -7.24
C PHE A 323 8.57 -0.61 -6.99
N SER A 324 8.82 -1.68 -7.73
CA SER A 324 8.31 -3.01 -7.40
C SER A 324 9.25 -3.64 -6.38
N ARG A 325 8.73 -4.44 -5.44
CA ARG A 325 9.52 -5.11 -4.39
C ARG A 325 10.66 -6.00 -4.90
N VAL A 326 10.64 -6.36 -6.17
CA VAL A 326 11.71 -7.15 -6.82
C VAL A 326 13.09 -6.44 -6.80
N ASN A 327 13.12 -5.12 -6.53
CA ASN A 327 14.35 -4.30 -6.58
C ASN A 327 14.83 -3.81 -5.21
N ILE A 328 14.41 -4.43 -4.10
CA ILE A 328 14.87 -4.07 -2.74
C ILE A 328 15.93 -5.09 -2.25
N ALA A 329 16.73 -5.65 -3.11
CA ALA A 329 17.90 -6.44 -2.73
C ALA A 329 19.17 -5.61 -2.92
#